data_ffc2b2ed42ede99060ec5db948cf602e
#
_entry.id   ffc2b2ed42ede99060ec5db948cf602e
#
_cell.length_a   1.000
_cell.length_b   1.000
_cell.length_c   1.000
_cell.angle_alpha   90.00
_cell.angle_beta   90.00
_cell.angle_gamma   90.00
#
_symmetry.space_group_name_H-M   'P 1'
#
loop_
_entity.id
_entity.type
_entity.pdbx_description
1 polymer ?
#
loop_
_entity_poly.entity_id
_entity_poly.type
_entity_poly.pdbx_seq_one_letter_code
_entity_poly.pdbx_strand_id
1 'polypeptide(L)'
;MTGIETGIAGKIDPNSGGNDPTMTAVSGVYTAMWNSYLNEQLKFTSNSSFTDLNDQAFQNWDFSHIDPTGAQQGVDAQGNVILYTAGDLAAVMALNVDLKVLSANGFYDFVTPFYQTVLDLQQMPLEDATVRQNLSARFYPSGHMVYLDGGSRTALKHDLAAMYDKTVADTGAQLRIRALQAKKAAPEAAGHA
;
A
#
# COMPACT_ATOMS: atom_id res chain seq x y z
N MET A 1 3.14 27.52 7.98
CA MET A 1 2.18 26.40 8.03
C MET A 1 2.97 25.16 7.70
N THR A 2 2.81 24.08 8.42
CA THR A 2 3.34 22.76 8.06
C THR A 2 2.37 22.10 7.10
N GLY A 3 2.89 21.39 6.09
CA GLY A 3 2.11 20.64 5.14
C GLY A 3 1.73 19.25 5.64
N ILE A 4 1.28 18.39 4.71
CA ILE A 4 1.03 16.96 4.96
C ILE A 4 2.31 16.23 5.43
N GLU A 5 3.48 16.82 5.14
CA GLU A 5 4.77 16.42 5.70
C GLU A 5 5.20 17.39 6.79
N THR A 6 5.29 16.92 8.01
CA THR A 6 5.62 17.75 9.19
C THR A 6 7.02 18.35 9.16
N GLY A 7 7.95 17.77 8.41
CA GLY A 7 9.29 18.30 8.18
C GLY A 7 9.34 19.44 7.15
N ILE A 8 8.25 19.69 6.42
CA ILE A 8 8.18 20.71 5.39
C ILE A 8 7.28 21.84 5.85
N ALA A 9 7.88 23.01 6.06
CA ALA A 9 7.17 24.22 6.40
C ALA A 9 7.49 25.32 5.38
N GLY A 10 6.52 26.10 5.00
CA GLY A 10 6.74 27.16 4.02
C GLY A 10 5.50 27.97 3.68
N LYS A 11 5.66 28.81 2.66
CA LYS A 11 4.55 29.52 2.04
C LYS A 11 3.85 28.60 1.06
N ILE A 12 2.56 28.76 0.93
CA ILE A 12 1.76 28.12 -0.11
C ILE A 12 2.00 28.89 -1.41
N ASP A 13 2.38 28.18 -2.47
CA ASP A 13 2.35 28.74 -3.82
C ASP A 13 0.96 28.43 -4.43
N PRO A 14 0.15 29.45 -4.70
CA PRO A 14 -1.19 29.23 -5.26
C PRO A 14 -1.17 28.61 -6.67
N ASN A 15 -0.02 28.57 -7.33
CA ASN A 15 0.13 27.96 -8.65
C ASN A 15 0.65 26.53 -8.60
N SER A 16 0.93 25.96 -7.43
CA SER A 16 1.52 24.62 -7.27
C SER A 16 0.50 23.48 -7.26
N GLY A 17 -0.73 23.69 -7.74
CA GLY A 17 -1.75 22.63 -7.81
C GLY A 17 -2.32 22.17 -6.47
N GLY A 18 -1.92 22.78 -5.35
CA GLY A 18 -2.40 22.45 -4.02
C GLY A 18 -2.10 23.53 -3.01
N ASN A 19 -2.96 23.67 -2.01
CA ASN A 19 -2.79 24.63 -0.91
C ASN A 19 -1.87 24.10 0.20
N ASP A 20 -0.87 23.28 -0.16
CA ASP A 20 0.01 22.63 0.81
C ASP A 20 1.49 22.93 0.51
N PRO A 21 2.28 23.37 1.51
CA PRO A 21 3.70 23.65 1.32
C PRO A 21 4.53 22.43 0.88
N THR A 22 4.07 21.22 1.18
CA THR A 22 4.71 19.99 0.72
C THR A 22 4.67 19.90 -0.80
N MET A 23 3.52 20.19 -1.42
CA MET A 23 3.39 20.17 -2.89
C MET A 23 4.33 21.19 -3.52
N THR A 24 4.40 22.42 -2.99
CA THR A 24 5.35 23.42 -3.44
C THR A 24 6.79 22.94 -3.39
N ALA A 25 7.16 22.18 -2.36
CA ALA A 25 8.52 21.70 -2.17
C ALA A 25 8.89 20.51 -3.07
N VAL A 26 7.94 19.62 -3.38
CA VAL A 26 8.25 18.34 -4.04
C VAL A 26 7.91 18.28 -5.53
N SER A 27 6.85 18.96 -5.98
CA SER A 27 6.33 18.81 -7.35
C SER A 27 7.38 19.10 -8.42
N GLY A 28 8.10 20.23 -8.31
CA GLY A 28 9.11 20.61 -9.28
C GLY A 28 10.28 19.60 -9.35
N VAL A 29 10.70 19.10 -8.21
CA VAL A 29 11.79 18.13 -8.09
C VAL A 29 11.37 16.79 -8.69
N TYR A 30 10.19 16.28 -8.34
CA TYR A 30 9.69 15.02 -8.88
C TYR A 30 9.45 15.09 -10.39
N THR A 31 8.86 16.18 -10.88
CA THR A 31 8.65 16.37 -12.31
C THR A 31 9.99 16.36 -13.08
N ALA A 32 10.99 17.08 -12.59
CA ALA A 32 12.30 17.13 -13.23
C ALA A 32 12.99 15.75 -13.21
N MET A 33 13.00 15.07 -12.07
CA MET A 33 13.62 13.76 -11.93
C MET A 33 12.91 12.68 -12.74
N TRP A 34 11.58 12.74 -12.81
CA TRP A 34 10.80 11.81 -13.63
C TRP A 34 11.11 11.96 -15.12
N ASN A 35 11.16 13.18 -15.62
CA ASN A 35 11.53 13.45 -17.00
C ASN A 35 12.96 13.00 -17.34
N SER A 36 13.91 13.23 -16.44
CA SER A 36 15.29 12.74 -16.58
C SER A 36 15.31 11.20 -16.61
N TYR A 37 14.62 10.54 -15.71
CA TYR A 37 14.53 9.08 -15.65
C TYR A 37 13.92 8.49 -16.93
N LEU A 38 12.81 9.05 -17.42
CA LEU A 38 12.19 8.61 -18.67
C LEU A 38 13.16 8.72 -19.84
N ASN A 39 13.81 9.88 -20.00
CA ASN A 39 14.66 10.15 -21.15
C ASN A 39 15.99 9.41 -21.07
N GLU A 40 16.65 9.41 -19.92
CA GLU A 40 18.02 8.93 -19.76
C GLU A 40 18.10 7.44 -19.47
N GLN A 41 17.18 6.92 -18.64
CA GLN A 41 17.21 5.52 -18.23
C GLN A 41 16.30 4.64 -19.11
N LEU A 42 15.07 5.05 -19.30
CA LEU A 42 14.10 4.27 -20.06
C LEU A 42 14.13 4.54 -21.56
N LYS A 43 14.87 5.58 -22.00
CA LYS A 43 14.93 6.01 -23.41
C LYS A 43 13.54 6.27 -24.01
N PHE A 44 12.60 6.64 -23.16
CA PHE A 44 11.23 6.97 -23.55
C PHE A 44 11.13 8.46 -23.88
N THR A 45 10.65 8.80 -25.05
CA THR A 45 10.38 10.18 -25.46
C THR A 45 8.90 10.37 -25.71
N SER A 46 8.36 11.48 -25.24
CA SER A 46 6.95 11.85 -25.45
C SER A 46 6.85 13.33 -25.73
N ASN A 47 5.90 13.69 -26.59
CA ASN A 47 5.53 15.08 -26.83
C ASN A 47 4.53 15.61 -25.78
N SER A 48 4.07 14.74 -24.87
CA SER A 48 3.17 15.11 -23.78
C SER A 48 3.98 15.55 -22.58
N SER A 49 3.51 16.59 -21.89
CA SER A 49 4.06 16.99 -20.60
C SER A 49 3.61 16.02 -19.50
N PHE A 50 4.51 15.72 -18.58
CA PHE A 50 4.16 15.00 -17.35
C PHE A 50 3.41 15.96 -16.41
N THR A 51 2.30 15.48 -15.85
CA THR A 51 1.52 16.19 -14.83
C THR A 51 1.54 15.32 -13.57
N ASP A 52 2.18 15.81 -12.50
CA ASP A 52 2.35 15.10 -11.23
C ASP A 52 1.04 14.99 -10.43
N LEU A 53 0.20 16.03 -10.48
CA LEU A 53 -1.16 16.04 -9.95
C LEU A 53 -2.12 16.40 -11.07
N ASN A 54 -2.92 15.44 -11.50
CA ASN A 54 -3.86 15.62 -12.57
C ASN A 54 -5.28 15.84 -12.03
N ASP A 55 -5.65 17.12 -11.88
CA ASP A 55 -6.97 17.51 -11.39
C ASP A 55 -8.12 16.96 -12.26
N GLN A 56 -7.91 16.85 -13.58
CA GLN A 56 -8.92 16.27 -14.46
C GLN A 56 -9.14 14.79 -14.20
N ALA A 57 -8.08 14.04 -13.90
CA ALA A 57 -8.20 12.64 -13.53
C ALA A 57 -8.97 12.50 -12.22
N PHE A 58 -8.69 13.35 -11.24
CA PHE A 58 -9.39 13.35 -9.96
C PHE A 58 -10.87 13.73 -10.10
N GLN A 59 -11.18 14.77 -10.88
CA GLN A 59 -12.56 15.21 -11.11
C GLN A 59 -13.42 14.19 -11.87
N ASN A 60 -12.79 13.36 -12.71
CA ASN A 60 -13.48 12.32 -13.49
C ASN A 60 -13.32 10.92 -12.87
N TRP A 61 -12.73 10.82 -11.69
CA TRP A 61 -12.59 9.53 -11.00
C TRP A 61 -13.95 9.03 -10.53
N ASP A 62 -14.27 7.81 -10.85
CA ASP A 62 -15.47 7.16 -10.34
C ASP A 62 -15.20 6.64 -8.92
N PHE A 63 -15.77 7.33 -7.94
CA PHE A 63 -15.67 6.94 -6.53
C PHE A 63 -16.79 5.98 -6.11
N SER A 64 -17.69 5.58 -7.03
CA SER A 64 -18.69 4.57 -6.72
C SER A 64 -18.01 3.26 -6.33
N HIS A 65 -18.40 2.70 -5.20
CA HIS A 65 -17.80 1.51 -4.64
C HIS A 65 -18.85 0.69 -3.90
N ILE A 66 -18.76 -0.62 -4.03
CA ILE A 66 -19.57 -1.57 -3.27
C ILE A 66 -18.60 -2.46 -2.50
N ASP A 67 -18.65 -2.38 -1.17
CA ASP A 67 -17.86 -3.25 -0.31
C ASP A 67 -18.27 -4.72 -0.53
N PRO A 68 -17.37 -5.60 -1.02
CA PRO A 68 -17.69 -6.99 -1.32
C PRO A 68 -18.05 -7.81 -0.09
N THR A 69 -17.69 -7.35 1.11
CA THR A 69 -18.03 -8.01 2.37
C THR A 69 -19.38 -7.59 2.92
N GLY A 70 -19.94 -6.50 2.40
CA GLY A 70 -21.17 -5.90 2.92
C GLY A 70 -21.03 -5.21 4.29
N ALA A 71 -19.80 -5.06 4.81
CA ALA A 71 -19.53 -4.43 6.10
C ALA A 71 -19.85 -2.92 6.08
N GLN A 72 -19.71 -2.28 4.91
CA GLN A 72 -20.02 -0.88 4.71
C GLN A 72 -20.89 -0.70 3.45
N GLN A 73 -21.76 0.29 3.49
CA GLN A 73 -22.52 0.71 2.29
C GLN A 73 -21.68 1.72 1.51
N GLY A 74 -21.81 1.74 0.19
CA GLY A 74 -21.09 2.68 -0.67
C GLY A 74 -21.46 4.14 -0.49
N VAL A 75 -22.55 4.44 0.26
CA VAL A 75 -23.00 5.79 0.61
C VAL A 75 -23.50 5.82 2.06
N ASP A 76 -23.27 6.94 2.74
CA ASP A 76 -23.86 7.19 4.06
C ASP A 76 -25.36 7.59 3.97
N ALA A 77 -26.00 7.83 5.11
CA ALA A 77 -27.39 8.22 5.17
C ALA A 77 -27.69 9.59 4.50
N GLN A 78 -26.68 10.40 4.25
CA GLN A 78 -26.74 11.70 3.58
C GLN A 78 -26.42 11.59 2.08
N GLY A 79 -26.09 10.39 1.59
CA GLY A 79 -25.75 10.14 0.19
C GLY A 79 -24.28 10.45 -0.17
N ASN A 80 -23.40 10.68 0.84
CA ASN A 80 -21.98 10.86 0.59
C ASN A 80 -21.31 9.51 0.34
N VAL A 81 -20.36 9.48 -0.57
CA VAL A 81 -19.58 8.26 -0.86
C VAL A 81 -18.73 7.89 0.34
N ILE A 82 -18.83 6.64 0.78
CA ILE A 82 -17.97 6.05 1.81
C ILE A 82 -16.86 5.30 1.10
N LEU A 83 -15.63 5.81 1.22
CA LEU A 83 -14.43 5.17 0.67
C LEU A 83 -13.87 4.15 1.67
N TYR A 84 -14.58 3.06 1.87
CA TYR A 84 -14.13 1.97 2.73
C TYR A 84 -13.65 0.80 1.86
N THR A 85 -12.34 0.60 1.78
CA THR A 85 -11.70 -0.44 0.97
C THR A 85 -11.07 -1.57 1.79
N ALA A 86 -11.21 -1.53 3.12
CA ALA A 86 -10.74 -2.62 3.98
C ALA A 86 -11.53 -3.92 3.75
N GLY A 87 -12.80 -3.81 3.31
CA GLY A 87 -13.59 -4.96 2.89
C GLY A 87 -13.03 -5.67 1.66
N ASP A 88 -12.55 -4.91 0.67
CA ASP A 88 -11.87 -5.47 -0.51
C ASP A 88 -10.59 -6.20 -0.11
N LEU A 89 -9.80 -5.60 0.78
CA LEU A 89 -8.60 -6.23 1.31
C LEU A 89 -8.94 -7.54 2.03
N ALA A 90 -9.99 -7.55 2.86
CA ALA A 90 -10.46 -8.75 3.53
C ALA A 90 -10.84 -9.85 2.54
N ALA A 91 -11.62 -9.50 1.50
CA ALA A 91 -12.03 -10.44 0.47
C ALA A 91 -10.84 -11.03 -0.30
N VAL A 92 -9.87 -10.19 -0.69
CA VAL A 92 -8.66 -10.65 -1.38
C VAL A 92 -7.80 -11.55 -0.48
N MET A 93 -7.63 -11.20 0.80
CA MET A 93 -6.89 -12.03 1.75
C MET A 93 -7.59 -13.36 2.04
N ALA A 94 -8.91 -13.40 2.07
CA ALA A 94 -9.68 -14.63 2.22
C ALA A 94 -9.54 -15.56 1.00
N LEU A 95 -9.47 -15.00 -0.21
CA LEU A 95 -9.25 -15.75 -1.44
C LEU A 95 -7.80 -16.21 -1.61
N ASN A 96 -6.85 -15.42 -1.12
CA ASN A 96 -5.42 -15.72 -1.17
C ASN A 96 -4.85 -15.75 0.25
N VAL A 97 -4.94 -16.89 0.89
CA VAL A 97 -4.51 -17.10 2.28
C VAL A 97 -3.00 -16.92 2.50
N ASP A 98 -2.23 -16.95 1.43
CA ASP A 98 -0.77 -16.75 1.47
C ASP A 98 -0.37 -15.27 1.29
N LEU A 99 -1.32 -14.38 0.98
CA LEU A 99 -1.05 -12.96 0.79
C LEU A 99 -0.53 -12.32 2.10
N LYS A 100 0.64 -11.70 2.02
CA LYS A 100 1.21 -10.90 3.11
C LYS A 100 0.97 -9.43 2.85
N VAL A 101 0.52 -8.73 3.86
CA VAL A 101 0.19 -7.30 3.79
C VAL A 101 0.97 -6.54 4.85
N LEU A 102 1.66 -5.48 4.45
CA LEU A 102 2.28 -4.50 5.32
C LEU A 102 1.61 -3.14 5.14
N SER A 103 0.93 -2.66 6.17
CA SER A 103 0.43 -1.29 6.23
C SER A 103 1.51 -0.39 6.82
N ALA A 104 2.01 0.55 6.01
CA ALA A 104 3.03 1.52 6.41
C ALA A 104 2.38 2.88 6.69
N ASN A 105 2.54 3.42 7.90
CA ASN A 105 1.81 4.58 8.36
C ASN A 105 2.77 5.62 8.95
N GLY A 106 2.55 6.90 8.62
CA GLY A 106 3.22 8.02 9.29
C GLY A 106 2.46 8.46 10.53
N PHE A 107 3.15 8.64 11.67
CA PHE A 107 2.51 9.14 12.90
C PHE A 107 1.91 10.54 12.75
N TYR A 108 2.46 11.34 11.84
CA TYR A 108 2.10 12.74 11.64
C TYR A 108 1.36 12.96 10.32
N ASP A 109 0.79 11.89 9.76
CA ASP A 109 0.00 11.95 8.54
C ASP A 109 -1.38 12.57 8.83
N PHE A 110 -1.64 13.74 8.25
CA PHE A 110 -2.92 14.44 8.35
C PHE A 110 -3.87 14.16 7.18
N VAL A 111 -3.41 13.42 6.17
CA VAL A 111 -4.24 13.04 5.01
C VAL A 111 -4.93 11.72 5.28
N THR A 112 -4.14 10.71 5.69
CA THR A 112 -4.63 9.38 6.07
C THR A 112 -4.15 9.05 7.49
N PRO A 113 -4.86 9.54 8.52
CA PRO A 113 -4.45 9.39 9.90
C PRO A 113 -4.27 7.93 10.29
N PHE A 114 -3.10 7.59 10.81
CA PHE A 114 -2.72 6.20 11.12
C PHE A 114 -3.73 5.48 12.01
N TYR A 115 -4.37 6.21 12.92
CA TYR A 115 -5.31 5.61 13.86
C TYR A 115 -6.60 5.15 13.17
N GLN A 116 -7.07 5.88 12.16
CA GLN A 116 -8.19 5.43 11.33
C GLN A 116 -7.83 4.12 10.61
N THR A 117 -6.63 4.05 10.02
CA THR A 117 -6.14 2.82 9.39
C THR A 117 -6.11 1.65 10.38
N VAL A 118 -5.66 1.89 11.62
CA VAL A 118 -5.67 0.85 12.68
C VAL A 118 -7.08 0.34 12.96
N LEU A 119 -8.05 1.25 13.09
CA LEU A 119 -9.45 0.89 13.33
C LEU A 119 -10.03 0.08 12.16
N ASP A 120 -9.81 0.53 10.92
CA ASP A 120 -10.31 -0.15 9.73
C ASP A 120 -9.74 -1.56 9.61
N LEU A 121 -8.43 -1.73 9.82
CA LEU A 121 -7.79 -3.03 9.79
C LEU A 121 -8.23 -3.96 10.94
N GLN A 122 -8.52 -3.41 12.12
CA GLN A 122 -9.04 -4.19 13.25
C GLN A 122 -10.49 -4.64 13.04
N GLN A 123 -11.31 -3.78 12.44
CA GLN A 123 -12.72 -4.03 12.17
C GLN A 123 -12.94 -4.81 10.87
N MET A 124 -11.91 -4.99 10.08
CA MET A 124 -11.96 -5.72 8.83
C MET A 124 -12.56 -7.12 9.04
N PRO A 125 -13.58 -7.55 8.25
CA PRO A 125 -14.27 -8.82 8.42
C PRO A 125 -13.40 -9.99 7.90
N LEU A 126 -12.38 -10.31 8.66
CA LEU A 126 -11.42 -11.38 8.39
C LEU A 126 -11.41 -12.32 9.60
N GLU A 127 -12.18 -13.41 9.52
CA GLU A 127 -12.40 -14.32 10.65
C GLU A 127 -11.24 -15.28 10.88
N ASP A 128 -10.58 -15.73 9.79
CA ASP A 128 -9.47 -16.68 9.89
C ASP A 128 -8.24 -16.04 10.56
N ALA A 129 -7.92 -16.52 11.77
CA ALA A 129 -6.78 -16.04 12.53
C ALA A 129 -5.45 -16.27 11.83
N THR A 130 -5.32 -17.32 11.02
CA THR A 130 -4.10 -17.63 10.26
C THR A 130 -3.90 -16.59 9.15
N VAL A 131 -4.97 -16.26 8.44
CA VAL A 131 -4.94 -15.22 7.40
C VAL A 131 -4.68 -13.86 8.04
N ARG A 132 -5.30 -13.55 9.18
CA ARG A 132 -5.07 -12.31 9.92
C ARG A 132 -3.61 -12.12 10.35
N GLN A 133 -2.86 -13.18 10.64
CA GLN A 133 -1.43 -13.13 10.95
C GLN A 133 -0.56 -12.66 9.77
N ASN A 134 -1.11 -12.66 8.56
CA ASN A 134 -0.44 -12.16 7.36
C ASN A 134 -0.54 -10.65 7.21
N LEU A 135 -1.35 -9.98 8.04
CA LEU A 135 -1.48 -8.53 8.08
C LEU A 135 -0.61 -7.95 9.18
N SER A 136 0.21 -6.99 8.84
CA SER A 136 1.03 -6.24 9.79
C SER A 136 0.93 -4.75 9.56
N ALA A 137 0.96 -3.96 10.64
CA ALA A 137 1.05 -2.51 10.57
C ALA A 137 2.38 -2.04 11.15
N ARG A 138 2.97 -1.03 10.52
CA ARG A 138 4.18 -0.34 10.96
C ARG A 138 3.96 1.15 10.98
N PHE A 139 4.62 1.81 11.91
CA PHE A 139 4.44 3.24 12.18
C PHE A 139 5.79 3.91 12.19
N TYR A 140 5.89 5.05 11.49
CA TYR A 140 7.15 5.77 11.29
C TYR A 140 6.98 7.22 11.74
N PRO A 141 8.04 7.85 12.30
CA PRO A 141 8.00 9.26 12.73
C PRO A 141 8.09 10.19 11.50
N SER A 142 7.11 10.13 10.62
CA SER A 142 7.02 10.90 9.38
C SER A 142 5.58 11.34 9.12
N GLY A 143 5.39 12.16 8.09
CA GLY A 143 4.09 12.53 7.55
C GLY A 143 3.57 11.54 6.52
N HIS A 144 2.78 12.04 5.57
CA HIS A 144 2.10 11.24 4.55
C HIS A 144 3.06 10.46 3.64
N MET A 145 4.11 11.11 3.18
CA MET A 145 5.13 10.48 2.35
C MET A 145 6.26 9.94 3.22
N VAL A 146 6.06 8.78 3.83
CA VAL A 146 7.01 8.12 4.77
C VAL A 146 8.44 8.10 4.24
N TYR A 147 8.62 7.96 2.94
CA TYR A 147 9.91 7.85 2.28
C TYR A 147 10.68 9.20 2.15
N LEU A 148 10.07 10.34 2.44
CA LEU A 148 10.77 11.63 2.47
C LEU A 148 11.66 11.79 3.70
N ASP A 149 11.27 11.23 4.84
CA ASP A 149 12.13 11.17 6.02
C ASP A 149 13.19 10.07 5.87
N GLY A 150 14.46 10.42 6.03
CA GLY A 150 15.58 9.50 5.81
C GLY A 150 15.61 8.33 6.78
N GLY A 151 15.27 8.56 8.05
CA GLY A 151 15.20 7.52 9.08
C GLY A 151 14.04 6.57 8.82
N SER A 152 12.85 7.13 8.56
CA SER A 152 11.64 6.38 8.26
C SER A 152 11.78 5.55 6.99
N ARG A 153 12.39 6.11 5.94
CA ARG A 153 12.69 5.38 4.70
C ARG A 153 13.61 4.18 4.94
N THR A 154 14.62 4.34 5.77
CA THR A 154 15.54 3.25 6.13
C THR A 154 14.81 2.16 6.92
N ALA A 155 14.00 2.54 7.90
CA ALA A 155 13.19 1.61 8.69
C ALA A 155 12.15 0.88 7.82
N LEU A 156 11.44 1.58 6.94
CA LEU A 156 10.50 0.99 6.00
C LEU A 156 11.18 -0.04 5.08
N LYS A 157 12.36 0.29 4.55
CA LYS A 157 13.13 -0.66 3.73
C LYS A 157 13.50 -1.92 4.51
N HIS A 158 13.90 -1.77 5.77
CA HIS A 158 14.22 -2.90 6.65
C HIS A 158 12.99 -3.79 6.91
N ASP A 159 11.83 -3.17 7.22
CA ASP A 159 10.58 -3.90 7.46
C ASP A 159 10.09 -4.64 6.22
N LEU A 160 10.21 -4.03 5.04
CA LEU A 160 9.90 -4.67 3.75
C LEU A 160 10.82 -5.85 3.49
N ALA A 161 12.14 -5.70 3.68
CA ALA A 161 13.09 -6.79 3.51
C ALA A 161 12.74 -7.97 4.44
N ALA A 162 12.47 -7.71 5.72
CA ALA A 162 12.07 -8.73 6.68
C ALA A 162 10.77 -9.44 6.28
N MET A 163 9.78 -8.72 5.72
CA MET A 163 8.56 -9.32 5.21
C MET A 163 8.84 -10.24 4.02
N TYR A 164 9.66 -9.83 3.07
CA TYR A 164 10.03 -10.65 1.91
C TYR A 164 10.84 -11.89 2.32
N ASP A 165 11.82 -11.75 3.19
CA ASP A 165 12.65 -12.86 3.67
C ASP A 165 11.80 -13.91 4.39
N LYS A 166 10.88 -13.48 5.24
CA LYS A 166 9.92 -14.38 5.90
C LYS A 166 9.03 -15.09 4.88
N THR A 167 8.49 -14.37 3.89
CA THR A 167 7.63 -14.95 2.86
C THR A 167 8.36 -16.01 2.04
N VAL A 168 9.61 -15.76 1.64
CA VAL A 168 10.45 -16.72 0.92
C VAL A 168 10.75 -17.95 1.78
N ALA A 169 11.06 -17.77 3.05
CA ALA A 169 11.31 -18.87 3.98
C ALA A 169 10.07 -19.74 4.19
N ASP A 170 8.91 -19.12 4.41
CA ASP A 170 7.64 -19.82 4.59
C ASP A 170 7.27 -20.63 3.33
N THR A 171 7.40 -20.04 2.15
CA THR A 171 7.14 -20.72 0.86
C THR A 171 8.08 -21.91 0.67
N GLY A 172 9.37 -21.75 0.97
CA GLY A 172 10.34 -22.84 0.89
C GLY A 172 10.01 -23.99 1.85
N ALA A 173 9.57 -23.70 3.07
CA ALA A 173 9.12 -24.69 4.04
C ALA A 173 7.87 -25.44 3.56
N GLN A 174 6.87 -24.71 3.04
CA GLN A 174 5.64 -25.31 2.49
C GLN A 174 5.91 -26.23 1.30
N LEU A 175 6.79 -25.83 0.38
CA LEU A 175 7.20 -26.67 -0.75
C LEU A 175 7.87 -27.95 -0.30
N ARG A 176 8.73 -27.89 0.73
CA ARG A 176 9.36 -29.10 1.33
C ARG A 176 8.33 -30.02 1.97
N ILE A 177 7.35 -29.48 2.70
CA ILE A 177 6.27 -30.26 3.32
C ILE A 177 5.44 -30.96 2.24
N ARG A 178 5.01 -30.24 1.19
CA ARG A 178 4.26 -30.81 0.05
C ARG A 178 5.05 -31.90 -0.67
N ALA A 179 6.35 -31.70 -0.87
CA ALA A 179 7.20 -32.72 -1.49
C ALA A 179 7.33 -34.00 -0.63
N LEU A 180 7.42 -33.85 0.70
CA LEU A 180 7.44 -34.96 1.64
C LEU A 180 6.11 -35.73 1.69
N GLN A 181 5.00 -35.01 1.64
CA GLN A 181 3.65 -35.59 1.58
C GLN A 181 3.43 -36.37 0.27
N ALA A 182 3.86 -35.81 -0.86
CA ALA A 182 3.79 -36.46 -2.16
C ALA A 182 4.61 -37.77 -2.21
N LYS A 183 5.81 -37.77 -1.59
CA LYS A 183 6.63 -38.99 -1.46
C LYS A 183 5.97 -40.07 -0.61
N LYS A 184 5.25 -39.70 0.46
CA LYS A 184 4.49 -40.67 1.28
C LYS A 184 3.24 -41.20 0.61
N ALA A 185 2.64 -40.43 -0.29
CA ALA A 185 1.43 -40.81 -1.03
C ALA A 185 1.73 -41.62 -2.31
N ALA A 186 2.98 -41.66 -2.75
CA ALA A 186 3.37 -42.51 -3.90
C ALA A 186 3.27 -43.98 -3.47
N PRO A 187 2.48 -44.80 -4.17
CA PRO A 187 2.41 -46.23 -3.87
C PRO A 187 3.82 -46.83 -4.06
N GLU A 188 4.25 -47.65 -3.10
CA GLU A 188 5.44 -48.46 -3.28
C GLU A 188 5.24 -49.25 -4.59
N ALA A 189 6.08 -48.99 -5.58
CA ALA A 189 6.10 -49.77 -6.80
C ALA A 189 6.35 -51.21 -6.39
N ALA A 190 5.30 -52.02 -6.46
CA ALA A 190 5.36 -53.43 -6.14
C ALA A 190 6.48 -54.07 -6.98
N GLY A 191 7.58 -54.33 -6.34
CA GLY A 191 8.58 -55.23 -6.85
C GLY A 191 8.00 -56.63 -6.86
N HIS A 192 7.54 -57.08 -8.01
CA HIS A 192 7.36 -58.50 -8.30
C HIS A 192 8.25 -58.81 -9.49
N ALA A 193 9.30 -59.49 -9.13
CA ALA A 193 10.11 -60.28 -10.07
C ALA A 193 9.33 -61.51 -10.57
#